data_2a105b55380391a31b0fb107b9528b32
#
_entry.id   2a105b55380391a31b0fb107b9528b32
#
_cell.length_a   1.000
_cell.length_b   1.000
_cell.length_c   1.000
_cell.angle_alpha   90.00
_cell.angle_beta   90.00
_cell.angle_gamma   90.00
#
_symmetry.space_group_name_H-M   'P 1'
#
loop_
_entity.id
_entity.type
_entity.pdbx_description
1 polymer ?
#
loop_
_entity_poly.entity_id
_entity_poly.type
_entity_poly.pdbx_seq_one_letter_code
_entity_poly.pdbx_strand_id
1 'polypeptide(L)' 'MSTVLYPGTFNPIHNGHADLVQRASILFDRVVLGIATSPQKDPSVLALRVELAEKALAHLSNVEVRGFNTLTV' A
#
# COMPACT_ATOMS: atom_id res chain seq x y z
N MET A 1 7.93 17.71 -9.14
CA MET A 1 7.26 16.41 -9.12
C MET A 1 7.81 15.58 -7.96
N SER A 2 6.95 15.07 -7.08
CA SER A 2 7.38 14.32 -5.92
C SER A 2 6.61 13.01 -5.81
N THR A 3 7.33 11.94 -5.49
CA THR A 3 6.76 10.62 -5.28
C THR A 3 7.29 10.08 -3.96
N VAL A 4 6.41 9.53 -3.15
CA VAL A 4 6.81 8.93 -1.89
C VAL A 4 6.40 7.47 -1.88
N LEU A 5 7.27 6.62 -1.33
CA LEU A 5 6.99 5.20 -1.16
C LEU A 5 6.69 4.94 0.32
N TYR A 6 5.57 4.30 0.59
CA TYR A 6 5.19 3.94 1.94
C TYR A 6 5.11 2.41 2.03
N PRO A 7 6.16 1.77 2.50
CA PRO A 7 6.17 0.30 2.60
C PRO A 7 5.56 -0.18 3.90
N GLY A 8 5.00 -1.38 3.87
CA GLY A 8 4.46 -2.00 5.08
C GLY A 8 3.83 -3.35 4.77
N THR A 9 3.41 -4.05 5.80
CA THR A 9 2.75 -5.34 5.64
C THR A 9 1.23 -5.20 5.55
N PHE A 10 0.68 -4.18 6.18
CA PHE A 10 -0.77 -3.87 6.14
C PHE A 10 -1.64 -5.10 6.36
N ASN A 11 -1.53 -5.69 7.51
CA ASN A 11 -2.21 -6.94 7.82
C ASN A 11 -3.29 -6.76 8.90
N PRO A 12 -4.50 -6.33 8.56
CA PRO A 12 -4.87 -5.65 7.31
C PRO A 12 -4.58 -4.15 7.36
N ILE A 13 -4.85 -3.47 6.26
CA ILE A 13 -4.81 -2.01 6.27
C ILE A 13 -5.92 -1.52 7.21
N HIS A 14 -5.65 -0.48 7.97
CA HIS A 14 -6.65 0.09 8.89
C HIS A 14 -6.68 1.60 8.77
N ASN A 15 -7.59 2.23 9.54
CA ASN A 15 -7.83 3.67 9.42
C ASN A 15 -6.59 4.52 9.62
N GLY A 16 -5.68 4.10 10.52
CA GLY A 16 -4.42 4.82 10.71
C GLY A 16 -3.57 4.86 9.46
N HIS A 17 -3.47 3.74 8.76
CA HIS A 17 -2.73 3.67 7.50
C HIS A 17 -3.40 4.54 6.44
N ALA A 18 -4.72 4.45 6.32
CA ALA A 18 -5.44 5.22 5.32
C ALA A 18 -5.30 6.72 5.56
N ASP A 19 -5.33 7.14 6.82
CA ASP A 19 -5.17 8.55 7.16
C ASP A 19 -3.79 9.06 6.77
N LEU A 20 -2.73 8.30 7.06
CA LEU A 20 -1.38 8.68 6.69
C LEU A 20 -1.21 8.78 5.18
N VAL A 21 -1.75 7.82 4.45
CA VAL A 21 -1.67 7.83 2.99
C VAL A 21 -2.45 9.02 2.43
N GLN A 22 -3.61 9.30 2.98
CA GLN A 22 -4.41 10.44 2.54
C GLN A 22 -3.66 11.75 2.75
N ARG A 23 -3.01 11.92 3.88
CA ARG A 23 -2.20 13.11 4.15
C ARG A 23 -1.04 13.21 3.16
N ALA A 24 -0.37 12.09 2.91
CA ALA A 24 0.72 12.07 1.95
C ALA A 24 0.24 12.41 0.54
N SER A 25 -0.96 11.99 0.17
CA SER A 25 -1.50 12.26 -1.15
C SER A 25 -1.74 13.75 -1.39
N ILE A 26 -1.90 14.52 -0.31
CA ILE A 26 -2.03 15.97 -0.41
C ILE A 26 -0.68 16.64 -0.53
N LEU A 27 0.33 16.10 0.16
CA LEU A 27 1.66 16.70 0.22
C LEU A 27 2.55 16.34 -0.96
N PHE A 28 2.31 15.20 -1.58
CA PHE A 28 3.14 14.70 -2.68
C PHE A 28 2.31 14.52 -3.94
N ASP A 29 2.97 14.62 -5.09
CA ASP A 29 2.30 14.43 -6.36
C ASP A 29 1.81 13.00 -6.55
N ARG A 30 2.56 12.04 -5.99
CA ARG A 30 2.23 10.63 -6.12
C ARG A 30 2.65 9.87 -4.87
N VAL A 31 1.80 8.94 -4.44
CA VAL A 31 2.11 8.06 -3.30
C VAL A 31 2.03 6.62 -3.79
N VAL A 32 3.07 5.85 -3.50
CA VAL A 32 3.09 4.42 -3.81
C VAL A 32 3.06 3.65 -2.50
N LEU A 33 2.01 2.86 -2.31
CA LEU A 33 1.87 2.01 -1.13
C LEU A 33 2.42 0.64 -1.47
N GLY A 34 3.51 0.26 -0.82
CA GLY A 34 4.15 -1.03 -1.06
C GLY A 34 3.75 -2.05 0.01
N ILE A 35 3.02 -3.07 -0.38
CA ILE A 35 2.59 -4.11 0.56
C ILE A 35 3.49 -5.32 0.38
N ALA A 36 4.15 -5.73 1.46
CA ALA A 36 5.09 -6.83 1.43
C ALA A 36 4.60 -8.00 2.27
N THR A 37 4.83 -9.20 1.80
CA THR A 37 4.59 -10.41 2.58
C THR A 37 5.81 -11.30 2.50
N SER A 38 5.91 -12.22 3.46
CA SER A 38 6.96 -13.22 3.45
C SER A 38 6.75 -14.20 2.30
N PRO A 39 7.82 -14.72 1.68
CA PRO A 39 7.67 -15.75 0.64
C PRO A 39 7.00 -17.03 1.12
N GLN A 40 6.93 -17.23 2.43
CA GLN A 40 6.30 -18.40 3.01
C GLN A 40 4.77 -18.26 3.08
N LYS A 41 4.26 -17.06 2.84
CA LYS A 41 2.83 -16.85 2.85
C LYS A 41 2.21 -17.25 1.52
N ASP A 42 0.96 -17.66 1.59
CA ASP A 42 0.20 -17.97 0.38
C ASP A 42 0.09 -16.71 -0.47
N PRO A 43 0.36 -16.81 -1.79
CA PRO A 43 0.23 -15.64 -2.66
C PRO A 43 -1.15 -14.99 -2.63
N SER A 44 -2.20 -15.73 -2.31
CA SER A 44 -3.54 -15.18 -2.21
C SER A 44 -3.65 -14.16 -1.06
N VAL A 45 -2.83 -14.29 -0.03
CA VAL A 45 -2.82 -13.34 1.07
C VAL A 45 -2.36 -11.96 0.59
N LEU A 46 -1.30 -11.94 -0.22
CA LEU A 46 -0.81 -10.69 -0.77
C LEU A 46 -1.85 -10.06 -1.69
N ALA A 47 -2.44 -10.86 -2.57
CA ALA A 47 -3.46 -10.36 -3.48
C ALA A 47 -4.65 -9.77 -2.73
N LEU A 48 -5.07 -10.42 -1.66
CA LEU A 48 -6.17 -9.92 -0.84
C LEU A 48 -5.82 -8.59 -0.17
N ARG A 49 -4.61 -8.48 0.37
CA ARG A 49 -4.17 -7.24 1.02
C ARG A 49 -4.10 -6.09 0.02
N VAL A 50 -3.60 -6.35 -1.17
CA VAL A 50 -3.55 -5.34 -2.23
C VAL A 50 -4.95 -4.90 -2.60
N GLU A 51 -5.86 -5.86 -2.79
CA GLU A 51 -7.23 -5.54 -3.14
C GLU A 51 -7.92 -4.69 -2.07
N LEU A 52 -7.76 -5.06 -0.80
CA LEU A 52 -8.36 -4.30 0.30
C LEU A 52 -7.80 -2.89 0.37
N ALA A 53 -6.50 -2.74 0.17
CA ALA A 53 -5.87 -1.43 0.18
C ALA A 53 -6.35 -0.59 -1.00
N GLU A 54 -6.48 -1.18 -2.17
CA GLU A 54 -6.98 -0.47 -3.33
C GLU A 54 -8.40 0.03 -3.11
N LYS A 55 -9.25 -0.79 -2.51
CA LYS A 55 -10.62 -0.37 -2.20
C LYS A 55 -10.66 0.73 -1.16
N ALA A 56 -9.83 0.62 -0.13
CA ALA A 56 -9.80 1.62 0.93
C ALA A 56 -9.31 2.97 0.44
N LEU A 57 -8.46 2.99 -0.58
CA LEU A 57 -7.82 4.21 -1.08
C LEU A 57 -8.30 4.60 -2.47
N ALA A 58 -9.39 4.00 -2.93
CA ALA A 58 -9.89 4.25 -4.29
C ALA A 58 -10.29 5.71 -4.52
N HIS A 59 -10.59 6.44 -3.45
CA HIS A 59 -10.96 7.85 -3.57
C HIS A 59 -9.76 8.77 -3.79
N LEU A 60 -8.55 8.24 -3.73
CA LEU A 60 -7.32 9.03 -3.90
C LEU A 60 -6.72 8.71 -5.27
N SER A 61 -6.78 9.66 -6.19
CA SER A 61 -6.39 9.43 -7.58
C SER A 61 -4.88 9.33 -7.79
N ASN A 62 -4.10 9.87 -6.86
CA ASN A 62 -2.64 9.87 -7.00
C ASN A 62 -1.95 8.82 -6.11
N VAL A 63 -2.72 7.84 -5.63
CA VAL A 63 -2.17 6.75 -4.83
C VAL A 63 -2.16 5.48 -5.66
N GLU A 64 -1.01 4.80 -5.68
CA GLU A 64 -0.84 3.53 -6.35
C GLU A 64 -0.51 2.47 -5.31
N VAL A 65 -1.11 1.29 -5.43
CA VAL A 65 -0.86 0.18 -4.51
C VAL A 65 -0.12 -0.91 -5.27
N ARG A 66 1.00 -1.37 -4.71
CA ARG A 66 1.80 -2.44 -5.29
C ARG A 66 2.09 -3.51 -4.25
N GLY A 67 2.13 -4.75 -4.70
CA GLY A 67 2.44 -5.88 -3.83
C GLY A 67 3.80 -6.48 -4.12
N PHE A 68 4.49 -6.91 -3.05
CA PHE A 68 5.78 -7.57 -3.14
C PHE A 68 5.73 -8.82 -2.27
N ASN A 69 6.08 -9.96 -2.83
CA ASN A 69 6.04 -11.22 -2.07
C ASN A 69 7.44 -11.79 -1.85
N THR A 70 8.43 -10.92 -1.70
CA THR A 70 9.78 -11.35 -1.52
C THR A 70 10.45 -10.57 -0.42
N LEU A 71 11.41 -11.18 0.23
CA LEU A 71 12.22 -10.49 1.20
C LEU A 71 13.29 -9.73 0.45
N THR A 72 12.92 -8.67 -0.08
CA THR A 72 13.84 -7.94 -0.84
C THR A 72 14.86 -7.34 -0.05
N VAL A 73 15.95 -7.34 -0.49
CA VAL A 73 16.95 -6.69 0.12
C VAL A 73 17.40 -5.42 -0.27
#